data_c3c63d2c81a68485d939aeb509f7cbb1
#
_entry.id   c3c63d2c81a68485d939aeb509f7cbb1
#
_cell.length_a   1.000
_cell.length_b   1.000
_cell.length_c   1.000
_cell.angle_alpha   90.00
_cell.angle_beta   90.00
_cell.angle_gamma   90.00
#
_symmetry.space_group_name_H-M   'P 1'
#
loop_
_entity.id
_entity.type
_entity.pdbx_description
1 polymer ?
#
loop_
_entity_poly.entity_id
_entity_poly.type
_entity_poly.pdbx_seq_one_letter_code
_entity_poly.pdbx_strand_id
1 'polypeptide(L)'
;MNKQTFTLGLGTAAIGRPQYINIRQDVATEFSLATFKEAGKKVLDLAYEKGLRYFDTAPGYGLAEELLIEWIQEKKDAHIELATKWGYTYVANFDPNATVHEVKAHSLEKLNEQWAVSKKLLPYLSTYQIHSATFETGVLTNEKVLNRLAELKANHQLHIGISTTGANQVEVIKKALEVVINGISLFDAFQVTYNVLDQSLAEISEQLTSANKRIIIKEALANGRIFPNERYPQYDKLYQILTSLAKKKEVGIDAIALRFCIDSLAPFKVLSGASKAFHLTENLKVESFKLTESEIVRLAKFGIAPSNYWKERKQLGWN
;
A
#
# COMPACT_ATOMS: atom_id res chain seq x y z
N MET A 1 -24.16 11.79 14.12
CA MET A 1 -23.28 10.65 14.43
C MET A 1 -21.92 10.93 13.80
N ASN A 2 -20.87 11.17 14.59
CA ASN A 2 -19.51 11.27 14.07
C ASN A 2 -19.17 9.93 13.39
N LYS A 3 -19.09 9.90 12.05
CA LYS A 3 -18.63 8.72 11.33
C LYS A 3 -17.17 8.50 11.72
N GLN A 4 -16.88 7.37 12.36
CA GLN A 4 -15.53 6.94 12.69
C GLN A 4 -14.73 6.84 11.39
N THR A 5 -13.71 7.68 11.22
CA THR A 5 -12.79 7.61 10.09
C THR A 5 -11.77 6.53 10.41
N PHE A 6 -11.83 5.41 9.70
CA PHE A 6 -10.85 4.34 9.85
C PHE A 6 -9.46 4.79 9.38
N THR A 7 -8.44 4.48 10.15
CA THR A 7 -7.05 4.61 9.71
C THR A 7 -6.68 3.51 8.70
N LEU A 8 -7.40 2.39 8.71
CA LEU A 8 -7.24 1.32 7.73
C LEU A 8 -7.84 1.72 6.38
N GLY A 9 -7.10 1.41 5.29
CA GLY A 9 -7.56 1.45 3.91
C GLY A 9 -7.41 0.07 3.26
N LEU A 10 -8.04 -0.15 2.10
CA LEU A 10 -7.89 -1.37 1.32
C LEU A 10 -6.93 -1.15 0.15
N GLY A 11 -5.82 -1.90 0.11
CA GLY A 11 -4.96 -2.04 -1.07
C GLY A 11 -5.49 -3.14 -1.99
N THR A 12 -5.66 -2.84 -3.27
CA THR A 12 -6.35 -3.73 -4.22
C THR A 12 -5.43 -4.66 -5.01
N ALA A 13 -4.12 -4.61 -4.81
CA ALA A 13 -3.16 -5.41 -5.59
C ALA A 13 -3.48 -6.92 -5.59
N ALA A 14 -3.89 -7.47 -4.44
CA ALA A 14 -4.18 -8.90 -4.29
C ALA A 14 -5.59 -9.31 -4.77
N ILE A 15 -6.47 -8.36 -5.07
CA ILE A 15 -7.78 -8.61 -5.70
C ILE A 15 -7.79 -8.30 -7.19
N GLY A 16 -6.72 -7.71 -7.72
CA GLY A 16 -6.58 -7.38 -9.14
C GLY A 16 -5.76 -8.38 -9.93
N ARG A 17 -4.88 -9.13 -9.28
CA ARG A 17 -4.06 -10.18 -9.91
C ARG A 17 -3.84 -11.35 -8.95
N PRO A 18 -3.84 -12.59 -9.45
CA PRO A 18 -3.72 -13.78 -8.60
C PRO A 18 -2.33 -13.93 -8.00
N GLN A 19 -1.27 -13.57 -8.76
CA GLN A 19 0.10 -13.65 -8.30
C GLN A 19 0.50 -12.34 -7.58
N TYR A 20 1.07 -12.48 -6.39
CA TYR A 20 1.61 -11.37 -5.63
C TYR A 20 2.84 -11.80 -4.84
N ILE A 21 3.75 -10.87 -4.59
CA ILE A 21 4.99 -11.15 -3.83
C ILE A 21 4.64 -11.29 -2.34
N ASN A 22 4.46 -12.54 -1.90
CA ASN A 22 4.16 -12.85 -0.50
C ASN A 22 4.50 -14.32 -0.17
N ILE A 23 4.33 -14.69 1.11
CA ILE A 23 4.34 -16.08 1.55
C ILE A 23 2.88 -16.53 1.56
N ARG A 24 2.44 -17.25 0.52
CA ARG A 24 1.12 -17.88 0.47
C ARG A 24 1.20 -19.31 0.98
N GLN A 25 0.12 -19.73 1.65
CA GLN A 25 -0.08 -21.11 2.09
C GLN A 25 -1.12 -21.83 1.22
N ASP A 26 -1.94 -21.08 0.50
CA ASP A 26 -3.02 -21.62 -0.32
C ASP A 26 -2.63 -21.61 -1.80
N VAL A 27 -2.58 -22.76 -2.44
CA VAL A 27 -2.41 -22.90 -3.90
C VAL A 27 -3.82 -23.04 -4.49
N ALA A 28 -4.23 -22.08 -5.33
CA ALA A 28 -5.45 -22.23 -6.11
C ALA A 28 -5.21 -23.29 -7.19
N THR A 29 -6.04 -24.33 -7.23
CA THR A 29 -5.92 -25.43 -8.19
C THR A 29 -6.47 -25.10 -9.57
N GLU A 30 -7.38 -24.12 -9.65
CA GLU A 30 -7.94 -23.64 -10.93
C GLU A 30 -8.13 -22.12 -10.87
N PHE A 31 -7.74 -21.42 -11.92
CA PHE A 31 -7.94 -19.98 -12.07
C PHE A 31 -9.00 -19.70 -13.12
N SER A 32 -10.06 -18.98 -12.72
CA SER A 32 -11.06 -18.41 -13.61
C SER A 32 -11.09 -16.90 -13.43
N LEU A 33 -10.88 -16.16 -14.52
CA LEU A 33 -10.86 -14.70 -14.49
C LEU A 33 -12.20 -14.12 -14.01
N ALA A 34 -13.32 -14.72 -14.45
CA ALA A 34 -14.65 -14.29 -14.03
C ALA A 34 -14.88 -14.47 -12.54
N THR A 35 -14.54 -15.65 -11.99
CA THR A 35 -14.64 -15.93 -10.56
C THR A 35 -13.71 -15.02 -9.73
N PHE A 36 -12.51 -14.75 -10.25
CA PHE A 36 -11.55 -13.86 -9.60
C PHE A 36 -12.06 -12.42 -9.54
N LYS A 37 -12.62 -11.90 -10.64
CA LYS A 37 -13.23 -10.56 -10.71
C LYS A 37 -14.40 -10.44 -9.73
N GLU A 38 -15.27 -11.46 -9.68
CA GLU A 38 -16.40 -11.50 -8.74
C GLU A 38 -15.95 -11.53 -7.29
N ALA A 39 -14.94 -12.33 -6.97
CA ALA A 39 -14.36 -12.38 -5.62
C ALA A 39 -13.75 -11.02 -5.21
N GLY A 40 -13.06 -10.34 -6.12
CA GLY A 40 -12.53 -9.00 -5.91
C GLY A 40 -13.64 -7.97 -5.62
N LYS A 41 -14.74 -8.01 -6.38
CA LYS A 41 -15.90 -7.13 -6.16
C LYS A 41 -16.53 -7.39 -4.77
N LYS A 42 -16.68 -8.64 -4.36
CA LYS A 42 -17.18 -8.99 -3.01
C LYS A 42 -16.30 -8.42 -1.89
N VAL A 43 -14.99 -8.40 -2.07
CA VAL A 43 -14.07 -7.80 -1.07
C VAL A 43 -14.24 -6.29 -1.03
N LEU A 44 -14.41 -5.60 -2.17
CA LEU A 44 -14.70 -4.16 -2.22
C LEU A 44 -16.02 -3.83 -1.52
N ASP A 45 -17.08 -4.58 -1.82
CA ASP A 45 -18.39 -4.38 -1.20
C ASP A 45 -18.33 -4.59 0.32
N LEU A 46 -17.70 -5.68 0.78
CA LEU A 46 -17.53 -5.92 2.21
C LEU A 46 -16.74 -4.81 2.89
N ALA A 47 -15.64 -4.33 2.28
CA ALA A 47 -14.86 -3.23 2.80
C ALA A 47 -15.73 -1.97 2.98
N TYR A 48 -16.50 -1.64 1.97
CA TYR A 48 -17.42 -0.51 1.99
C TYR A 48 -18.52 -0.66 3.05
N GLU A 49 -19.17 -1.82 3.14
CA GLU A 49 -20.20 -2.15 4.12
C GLU A 49 -19.66 -2.08 5.56
N LYS A 50 -18.41 -2.50 5.75
CA LYS A 50 -17.71 -2.40 7.05
C LYS A 50 -17.23 -0.98 7.39
N GLY A 51 -17.43 0.00 6.51
CA GLY A 51 -17.15 1.40 6.76
C GLY A 51 -15.83 1.92 6.20
N LEU A 52 -15.01 1.11 5.51
CA LEU A 52 -13.83 1.62 4.83
C LEU A 52 -14.24 2.58 3.71
N ARG A 53 -13.48 3.66 3.57
CA ARG A 53 -13.71 4.68 2.54
C ARG A 53 -12.44 5.02 1.75
N TYR A 54 -11.31 4.43 2.08
CA TYR A 54 -10.06 4.63 1.37
C TYR A 54 -9.65 3.35 0.63
N PHE A 55 -9.48 3.44 -0.70
CA PHE A 55 -9.09 2.33 -1.57
C PHE A 55 -7.89 2.74 -2.43
N ASP A 56 -6.85 1.91 -2.42
CA ASP A 56 -5.60 2.16 -3.14
C ASP A 56 -5.42 1.14 -4.26
N THR A 57 -5.20 1.60 -5.48
CA THR A 57 -5.04 0.77 -6.68
C THR A 57 -3.83 1.19 -7.53
N ALA A 58 -3.65 0.57 -8.68
CA ALA A 58 -2.71 0.94 -9.74
C ALA A 58 -3.01 0.17 -11.03
N PRO A 59 -2.71 0.72 -12.23
CA PRO A 59 -2.74 -0.01 -13.50
C PRO A 59 -1.86 -1.27 -13.51
N GLY A 60 -0.74 -1.24 -12.78
CA GLY A 60 0.15 -2.40 -12.60
C GLY A 60 -0.44 -3.54 -11.77
N TYR A 61 -1.66 -3.41 -11.23
CA TYR A 61 -2.30 -4.43 -10.39
C TYR A 61 -3.30 -5.31 -11.16
N GLY A 62 -3.05 -5.58 -12.45
CA GLY A 62 -3.93 -6.39 -13.28
C GLY A 62 -5.30 -5.73 -13.46
N LEU A 63 -6.38 -6.39 -13.01
CA LEU A 63 -7.76 -5.88 -13.11
C LEU A 63 -8.14 -4.85 -12.04
N ALA A 64 -7.30 -4.58 -11.05
CA ALA A 64 -7.72 -3.84 -9.85
C ALA A 64 -8.29 -2.45 -10.15
N GLU A 65 -7.64 -1.69 -11.05
CA GLU A 65 -8.11 -0.35 -11.38
C GLU A 65 -9.40 -0.38 -12.21
N GLU A 66 -9.51 -1.31 -13.17
CA GLU A 66 -10.72 -1.52 -13.96
C GLU A 66 -11.91 -1.90 -13.06
N LEU A 67 -11.68 -2.87 -12.16
CA LEU A 67 -12.69 -3.30 -11.20
C LEU A 67 -13.17 -2.15 -10.32
N LEU A 68 -12.23 -1.29 -9.88
CA LEU A 68 -12.56 -0.14 -9.05
C LEU A 68 -13.30 0.95 -9.85
N ILE A 69 -12.95 1.18 -11.13
CA ILE A 69 -13.68 2.09 -12.03
C ILE A 69 -15.12 1.62 -12.20
N GLU A 70 -15.34 0.33 -12.45
CA GLU A 70 -16.70 -0.24 -12.58
C GLU A 70 -17.45 -0.11 -11.24
N TRP A 71 -16.83 -0.50 -10.15
CA TRP A 71 -17.44 -0.53 -8.83
C TRP A 71 -17.88 0.85 -8.34
N ILE A 72 -17.05 1.89 -8.57
CA ILE A 72 -17.34 3.25 -8.07
C ILE A 72 -18.53 3.91 -8.78
N GLN A 73 -18.84 3.51 -10.01
CA GLN A 73 -19.99 4.04 -10.75
C GLN A 73 -21.32 3.73 -10.06
N GLU A 74 -21.39 2.64 -9.31
CA GLU A 74 -22.56 2.23 -8.55
C GLU A 74 -22.68 2.94 -7.19
N LYS A 75 -21.62 3.66 -6.76
CA LYS A 75 -21.56 4.28 -5.43
C LYS A 75 -21.80 5.79 -5.53
N LYS A 76 -22.65 6.31 -4.62
CA LYS A 76 -22.97 7.74 -4.52
C LYS A 76 -22.56 8.28 -3.13
N ASP A 77 -21.40 7.85 -2.62
CA ASP A 77 -20.90 8.25 -1.30
C ASP A 77 -19.68 9.16 -1.45
N ALA A 78 -19.89 10.46 -1.25
CA ALA A 78 -18.83 11.47 -1.36
C ALA A 78 -17.68 11.32 -0.35
N HIS A 79 -17.81 10.41 0.63
CA HIS A 79 -16.74 10.12 1.59
C HIS A 79 -15.71 9.11 1.06
N ILE A 80 -15.96 8.49 -0.10
CA ILE A 80 -14.99 7.58 -0.71
C ILE A 80 -13.79 8.39 -1.20
N GLU A 81 -12.60 7.97 -0.80
CA GLU A 81 -11.31 8.44 -1.32
C GLU A 81 -10.60 7.31 -2.06
N LEU A 82 -10.24 7.58 -3.31
CA LEU A 82 -9.46 6.66 -4.13
C LEU A 82 -8.04 7.20 -4.31
N ALA A 83 -7.09 6.28 -4.28
CA ALA A 83 -5.71 6.54 -4.67
C ALA A 83 -5.32 5.57 -5.79
N THR A 84 -4.64 6.09 -6.81
CA THR A 84 -4.02 5.24 -7.84
C THR A 84 -2.60 5.69 -8.13
N LYS A 85 -1.90 4.93 -8.95
CA LYS A 85 -0.49 5.13 -9.27
C LYS A 85 -0.29 5.03 -10.78
N TRP A 86 0.88 5.45 -11.25
CA TRP A 86 1.29 5.30 -12.64
C TRP A 86 2.76 4.89 -12.72
N GLY A 87 3.16 4.29 -13.83
CA GLY A 87 4.56 3.93 -14.09
C GLY A 87 4.83 2.42 -14.11
N TYR A 88 3.83 1.56 -13.86
CA TYR A 88 3.91 0.12 -14.11
C TYR A 88 2.79 -0.35 -15.03
N THR A 89 3.13 -1.25 -15.93
CA THR A 89 2.16 -1.99 -16.76
C THR A 89 2.19 -3.45 -16.37
N TYR A 90 1.03 -4.04 -16.05
CA TYR A 90 0.91 -5.48 -15.86
C TYR A 90 1.00 -6.19 -17.20
N VAL A 91 1.92 -7.14 -17.34
CA VAL A 91 2.21 -7.83 -18.61
C VAL A 91 2.06 -9.35 -18.53
N ALA A 92 1.88 -9.92 -17.33
CA ALA A 92 1.74 -11.36 -17.15
C ALA A 92 0.44 -11.93 -17.73
N ASN A 93 -0.56 -11.09 -18.00
CA ASN A 93 -1.86 -11.49 -18.57
C ASN A 93 -2.49 -12.71 -17.86
N PHE A 94 -2.36 -12.77 -16.53
CA PHE A 94 -2.87 -13.85 -15.67
C PHE A 94 -2.27 -15.24 -15.95
N ASP A 95 -1.17 -15.32 -16.72
CA ASP A 95 -0.44 -16.57 -16.92
C ASP A 95 0.33 -16.95 -15.65
N PRO A 96 0.05 -18.11 -15.03
CA PRO A 96 0.75 -18.57 -13.83
C PRO A 96 2.23 -18.87 -14.09
N ASN A 97 2.62 -19.07 -15.36
CA ASN A 97 4.01 -19.36 -15.77
C ASN A 97 4.77 -18.11 -16.21
N ALA A 98 4.17 -16.92 -16.12
CA ALA A 98 4.83 -15.69 -16.50
C ALA A 98 6.11 -15.47 -15.67
N THR A 99 7.21 -15.18 -16.34
CA THR A 99 8.49 -14.83 -15.70
C THR A 99 8.63 -13.33 -15.47
N VAL A 100 7.86 -12.51 -16.20
CA VAL A 100 7.79 -11.07 -16.05
C VAL A 100 6.33 -10.70 -15.76
N HIS A 101 6.06 -10.13 -14.62
CA HIS A 101 4.70 -9.77 -14.21
C HIS A 101 4.36 -8.32 -14.52
N GLU A 102 5.34 -7.42 -14.41
CA GLU A 102 5.14 -6.00 -14.62
C GLU A 102 6.38 -5.34 -15.22
N VAL A 103 6.16 -4.29 -16.02
CA VAL A 103 7.21 -3.48 -16.62
C VAL A 103 7.09 -2.05 -16.10
N LYS A 104 8.20 -1.49 -15.63
CA LYS A 104 8.30 -0.11 -15.14
C LYS A 104 8.68 0.85 -16.27
N ALA A 105 7.94 1.96 -16.38
CA ALA A 105 8.24 3.06 -17.28
C ALA A 105 7.78 4.39 -16.67
N HIS A 106 8.72 5.24 -16.27
CA HIS A 106 8.44 6.56 -15.69
C HIS A 106 8.64 7.68 -16.73
N SER A 107 8.09 7.49 -17.94
CA SER A 107 8.13 8.50 -19.00
C SER A 107 6.86 9.37 -19.00
N LEU A 108 6.94 10.54 -19.65
CA LEU A 108 5.79 11.41 -19.82
C LEU A 108 4.67 10.74 -20.64
N GLU A 109 5.06 9.95 -21.65
CA GLU A 109 4.13 9.18 -22.49
C GLU A 109 3.33 8.19 -21.63
N LYS A 110 4.02 7.44 -20.74
CA LYS A 110 3.37 6.48 -19.85
C LYS A 110 2.47 7.18 -18.83
N LEU A 111 2.88 8.33 -18.30
CA LEU A 111 2.04 9.13 -17.42
C LEU A 111 0.74 9.54 -18.12
N ASN A 112 0.82 10.07 -19.34
CA ASN A 112 -0.36 10.52 -20.09
C ASN A 112 -1.26 9.35 -20.51
N GLU A 113 -0.66 8.23 -20.96
CA GLU A 113 -1.38 6.99 -21.30
C GLU A 113 -2.22 6.50 -20.11
N GLN A 114 -1.60 6.34 -18.95
CA GLN A 114 -2.28 5.82 -17.77
C GLN A 114 -3.25 6.83 -17.15
N TRP A 115 -2.94 8.12 -17.21
CA TRP A 115 -3.88 9.16 -16.78
C TRP A 115 -5.18 9.15 -17.59
N ALA A 116 -5.12 8.87 -18.89
CA ALA A 116 -6.31 8.79 -19.73
C ALA A 116 -7.33 7.75 -19.23
N VAL A 117 -6.87 6.70 -18.54
CA VAL A 117 -7.70 5.68 -17.89
C VAL A 117 -8.04 6.07 -16.46
N SER A 118 -7.04 6.39 -15.66
CA SER A 118 -7.19 6.64 -14.21
C SER A 118 -8.11 7.83 -13.89
N LYS A 119 -8.19 8.83 -14.78
CA LYS A 119 -9.15 9.96 -14.63
C LYS A 119 -10.63 9.53 -14.56
N LYS A 120 -10.97 8.31 -14.98
CA LYS A 120 -12.33 7.75 -14.84
C LYS A 120 -12.71 7.48 -13.37
N LEU A 121 -11.74 7.50 -12.46
CA LEU A 121 -11.97 7.42 -11.01
C LEU A 121 -12.44 8.76 -10.40
N LEU A 122 -12.39 9.87 -11.14
CA LEU A 122 -12.93 11.15 -10.69
C LEU A 122 -14.46 11.09 -10.54
N PRO A 123 -15.07 11.79 -9.58
CA PRO A 123 -14.45 12.76 -8.65
C PRO A 123 -13.87 12.14 -7.37
N TYR A 124 -13.86 10.83 -7.22
CA TYR A 124 -13.41 10.13 -6.02
C TYR A 124 -11.88 10.00 -5.91
N LEU A 125 -11.15 10.16 -7.03
CA LEU A 125 -9.69 10.14 -7.04
C LEU A 125 -9.15 11.33 -6.27
N SER A 126 -8.54 11.07 -5.12
CA SER A 126 -7.93 12.10 -4.26
C SER A 126 -6.40 12.14 -4.38
N THR A 127 -5.77 11.00 -4.68
CA THR A 127 -4.31 10.87 -4.68
C THR A 127 -3.80 10.14 -5.92
N TYR A 128 -2.89 10.76 -6.66
CA TYR A 128 -2.24 10.20 -7.85
C TYR A 128 -0.73 10.11 -7.63
N GLN A 129 -0.14 8.92 -7.76
CA GLN A 129 1.21 8.66 -7.27
C GLN A 129 2.15 8.11 -8.35
N ILE A 130 3.43 8.49 -8.29
CA ILE A 130 4.50 7.78 -9.00
C ILE A 130 4.67 6.41 -8.33
N HIS A 131 4.54 5.33 -9.08
CA HIS A 131 4.61 3.98 -8.55
C HIS A 131 6.06 3.52 -8.40
N SER A 132 6.52 3.29 -7.17
CA SER A 132 7.90 2.87 -6.84
C SER A 132 8.97 3.80 -7.42
N ALA A 133 8.91 5.09 -7.08
CA ALA A 133 9.95 6.04 -7.43
C ALA A 133 11.29 5.59 -6.87
N THR A 134 12.33 5.65 -7.70
CA THR A 134 13.72 5.32 -7.36
C THR A 134 14.66 6.29 -8.05
N PHE A 135 15.91 6.40 -7.59
CA PHE A 135 16.92 7.25 -8.23
C PHE A 135 17.25 6.77 -9.66
N GLU A 136 17.29 5.46 -9.87
CA GLU A 136 17.66 4.84 -11.15
C GLU A 136 16.70 5.23 -12.28
N THR A 137 15.44 5.52 -11.97
CA THR A 137 14.48 5.93 -13.00
C THR A 137 14.59 7.40 -13.38
N GLY A 138 15.28 8.21 -12.58
CA GLY A 138 15.42 9.65 -12.79
C GLY A 138 14.10 10.43 -12.70
N VAL A 139 13.01 9.82 -12.27
CA VAL A 139 11.66 10.42 -12.30
C VAL A 139 11.52 11.67 -11.45
N LEU A 140 12.28 11.74 -10.33
CA LEU A 140 12.26 12.90 -9.42
C LEU A 140 13.05 14.13 -9.96
N THR A 141 13.72 13.99 -11.12
CA THR A 141 14.45 15.06 -11.80
C THR A 141 13.97 15.26 -13.23
N ASN A 142 12.94 14.52 -13.67
CA ASN A 142 12.37 14.65 -15.01
C ASN A 142 11.38 15.83 -15.04
N GLU A 143 11.86 17.00 -15.44
CA GLU A 143 11.07 18.25 -15.46
C GLU A 143 9.74 18.12 -16.22
N LYS A 144 9.72 17.41 -17.37
CA LYS A 144 8.49 17.22 -18.16
C LYS A 144 7.43 16.44 -17.38
N VAL A 145 7.85 15.40 -16.68
CA VAL A 145 6.97 14.58 -15.83
C VAL A 145 6.49 15.39 -14.63
N LEU A 146 7.40 16.08 -13.94
CA LEU A 146 7.09 16.87 -12.74
C LEU A 146 6.13 18.02 -13.05
N ASN A 147 6.36 18.75 -14.14
CA ASN A 147 5.44 19.81 -14.60
C ASN A 147 4.06 19.24 -14.93
N ARG A 148 4.01 18.09 -15.63
CA ARG A 148 2.71 17.44 -15.94
C ARG A 148 1.96 17.02 -14.68
N LEU A 149 2.64 16.50 -13.66
CA LEU A 149 2.03 16.19 -12.38
C LEU A 149 1.51 17.44 -11.65
N ALA A 150 2.25 18.55 -11.72
CA ALA A 150 1.80 19.83 -11.17
C ALA A 150 0.53 20.36 -11.86
N GLU A 151 0.43 20.23 -13.19
CA GLU A 151 -0.79 20.56 -13.94
C GLU A 151 -1.97 19.69 -13.49
N LEU A 152 -1.78 18.36 -13.33
CA LEU A 152 -2.82 17.45 -12.87
C LEU A 152 -3.28 17.80 -11.45
N LYS A 153 -2.33 18.15 -10.57
CA LYS A 153 -2.60 18.62 -9.21
C LYS A 153 -3.54 19.83 -9.22
N ALA A 154 -3.19 20.84 -10.01
CA ALA A 154 -3.95 22.10 -10.08
C ALA A 154 -5.34 21.90 -10.71
N ASN A 155 -5.41 21.17 -11.84
CA ASN A 155 -6.63 21.04 -12.61
C ASN A 155 -7.68 20.15 -11.97
N HIS A 156 -7.28 19.18 -11.12
CA HIS A 156 -8.17 18.18 -10.55
C HIS A 156 -8.16 18.16 -9.02
N GLN A 157 -7.46 19.11 -8.37
CA GLN A 157 -7.34 19.20 -6.90
C GLN A 157 -6.81 17.90 -6.27
N LEU A 158 -5.85 17.25 -6.95
CA LEU A 158 -5.26 16.00 -6.50
C LEU A 158 -4.13 16.23 -5.51
N HIS A 159 -3.97 15.31 -4.57
CA HIS A 159 -2.71 15.11 -3.88
C HIS A 159 -1.76 14.32 -4.78
N ILE A 160 -0.63 14.91 -5.17
CA ILE A 160 0.40 14.17 -5.88
C ILE A 160 1.29 13.46 -4.89
N GLY A 161 1.58 12.21 -5.16
CA GLY A 161 2.40 11.39 -4.28
C GLY A 161 3.44 10.54 -4.99
N ILE A 162 4.23 9.86 -4.17
CA ILE A 162 5.10 8.78 -4.61
C ILE A 162 4.84 7.53 -3.76
N SER A 163 4.97 6.36 -4.35
CA SER A 163 5.28 5.18 -3.56
C SER A 163 6.78 4.86 -3.68
N THR A 164 7.35 4.29 -2.64
CA THR A 164 8.78 3.94 -2.59
C THR A 164 8.98 2.43 -2.54
N THR A 165 10.18 1.99 -2.89
CA THR A 165 10.62 0.59 -2.80
C THR A 165 12.14 0.56 -2.61
N GLY A 166 12.66 -0.46 -1.91
CA GLY A 166 14.09 -0.60 -1.70
C GLY A 166 14.60 -0.02 -0.39
N ALA A 167 15.84 -0.38 -0.07
CA ALA A 167 16.48 -0.03 1.21
C ALA A 167 16.72 1.48 1.36
N ASN A 168 16.72 2.23 0.26
CA ASN A 168 16.95 3.68 0.22
C ASN A 168 15.65 4.49 0.14
N GLN A 169 14.53 3.93 0.67
CA GLN A 169 13.25 4.63 0.61
C GLN A 169 13.27 6.01 1.30
N VAL A 170 14.02 6.15 2.38
CA VAL A 170 14.14 7.41 3.14
C VAL A 170 14.83 8.49 2.29
N GLU A 171 15.90 8.15 1.60
CA GLU A 171 16.64 9.06 0.73
C GLU A 171 15.79 9.50 -0.47
N VAL A 172 15.00 8.58 -1.05
CA VAL A 172 14.05 8.88 -2.13
C VAL A 172 12.98 9.87 -1.64
N ILE A 173 12.48 9.70 -0.42
CA ILE A 173 11.49 10.62 0.17
C ILE A 173 12.12 11.98 0.42
N LYS A 174 13.33 12.05 1.01
CA LYS A 174 14.06 13.30 1.22
C LYS A 174 14.23 14.05 -0.11
N LYS A 175 14.61 13.35 -1.17
CA LYS A 175 14.72 13.95 -2.52
C LYS A 175 13.38 14.46 -3.06
N ALA A 176 12.31 13.71 -2.86
CA ALA A 176 10.98 14.14 -3.30
C ALA A 176 10.48 15.38 -2.53
N LEU A 177 10.82 15.54 -1.26
CA LEU A 177 10.47 16.73 -0.46
C LEU A 177 11.11 18.02 -0.99
N GLU A 178 12.23 17.92 -1.71
CA GLU A 178 12.92 19.07 -2.34
C GLU A 178 12.23 19.54 -3.64
N VAL A 179 11.33 18.73 -4.21
CA VAL A 179 10.71 19.04 -5.51
C VAL A 179 9.67 20.15 -5.36
N VAL A 180 9.98 21.29 -5.92
CA VAL A 180 9.13 22.49 -5.95
C VAL A 180 8.89 22.90 -7.40
N ILE A 181 7.63 23.06 -7.78
CA ILE A 181 7.21 23.54 -9.11
C ILE A 181 6.44 24.85 -8.92
N ASN A 182 6.87 25.89 -9.58
CA ASN A 182 6.27 27.24 -9.46
C ASN A 182 6.13 27.73 -8.00
N GLY A 183 7.12 27.44 -7.15
CA GLY A 183 7.13 27.84 -5.74
C GLY A 183 6.27 26.96 -4.82
N ILE A 184 5.64 25.89 -5.34
CA ILE A 184 4.76 25.00 -4.58
C ILE A 184 5.38 23.62 -4.47
N SER A 185 5.41 23.04 -3.26
CA SER A 185 5.81 21.64 -3.06
C SER A 185 4.92 20.72 -3.87
N LEU A 186 5.52 19.89 -4.72
CA LEU A 186 4.77 19.01 -5.61
C LEU A 186 4.11 17.85 -4.86
N PHE A 187 4.85 17.17 -4.01
CA PHE A 187 4.40 15.93 -3.38
C PHE A 187 3.73 16.16 -2.02
N ASP A 188 2.53 15.60 -1.87
CA ASP A 188 1.68 15.70 -0.68
C ASP A 188 1.54 14.36 0.05
N ALA A 189 1.75 13.23 -0.67
CA ALA A 189 1.52 11.89 -0.16
C ALA A 189 2.72 10.97 -0.42
N PHE A 190 3.04 10.16 0.59
CA PHE A 190 4.16 9.22 0.58
C PHE A 190 3.66 7.84 0.98
N GLN A 191 3.61 6.92 0.01
CA GLN A 191 3.25 5.53 0.26
C GLN A 191 4.51 4.69 0.44
N VAL A 192 4.72 4.21 1.64
CA VAL A 192 6.01 3.71 2.12
C VAL A 192 5.87 2.37 2.82
N THR A 193 6.93 1.57 2.81
CA THR A 193 7.01 0.36 3.62
C THR A 193 7.33 0.74 5.06
N TYR A 194 6.47 0.29 5.98
CA TYR A 194 6.73 0.33 7.41
C TYR A 194 6.01 -0.84 8.09
N ASN A 195 6.73 -1.57 8.92
CA ASN A 195 6.21 -2.69 9.69
C ASN A 195 7.19 -3.03 10.83
N VAL A 196 6.91 -4.09 11.58
CA VAL A 196 7.75 -4.49 12.72
C VAL A 196 9.20 -4.78 12.32
N LEU A 197 9.46 -5.20 11.06
CA LEU A 197 10.79 -5.54 10.56
C LEU A 197 11.49 -4.38 9.85
N ASP A 198 10.77 -3.56 9.06
CA ASP A 198 11.33 -2.34 8.44
C ASP A 198 10.73 -1.11 9.10
N GLN A 199 11.55 -0.45 9.89
CA GLN A 199 11.15 0.74 10.64
C GLN A 199 11.89 2.01 10.17
N SER A 200 12.53 1.94 9.02
CA SER A 200 13.38 3.03 8.50
C SER A 200 12.63 4.37 8.35
N LEU A 201 11.32 4.33 8.05
CA LEU A 201 10.51 5.54 7.94
C LEU A 201 10.45 6.36 9.25
N ALA A 202 10.63 5.74 10.41
CA ALA A 202 10.61 6.45 11.69
C ALA A 202 11.63 7.61 11.74
N GLU A 203 12.75 7.50 11.00
CA GLU A 203 13.79 8.53 10.90
C GLU A 203 13.24 9.90 10.44
N ILE A 204 12.25 9.89 9.51
CA ILE A 204 11.73 11.12 8.89
C ILE A 204 10.23 11.32 9.09
N SER A 205 9.58 10.48 9.89
CA SER A 205 8.12 10.53 10.09
C SER A 205 7.66 11.86 10.70
N GLU A 206 8.41 12.39 11.66
CA GLU A 206 8.14 13.69 12.27
C GLU A 206 8.27 14.85 11.25
N GLN A 207 9.31 14.82 10.39
CA GLN A 207 9.47 15.79 9.31
C GLN A 207 8.28 15.77 8.35
N LEU A 208 7.82 14.59 7.96
CA LEU A 208 6.66 14.44 7.07
C LEU A 208 5.38 14.98 7.73
N THR A 209 5.16 14.63 9.00
CA THR A 209 3.98 15.07 9.75
C THR A 209 3.98 16.58 9.95
N SER A 210 5.12 17.17 10.34
CA SER A 210 5.28 18.62 10.53
C SER A 210 5.10 19.39 9.22
N ALA A 211 5.44 18.78 8.08
CA ALA A 211 5.20 19.32 6.74
C ALA A 211 3.78 19.04 6.22
N ASN A 212 2.87 18.52 7.06
CA ASN A 212 1.50 18.16 6.71
C ASN A 212 1.41 17.20 5.50
N LYS A 213 2.34 16.23 5.41
CA LYS A 213 2.35 15.21 4.36
C LYS A 213 1.55 13.99 4.77
N ARG A 214 0.81 13.40 3.81
CA ARG A 214 0.05 12.17 4.02
C ARG A 214 0.98 10.96 4.00
N ILE A 215 1.15 10.28 5.12
CA ILE A 215 1.90 9.01 5.22
C ILE A 215 0.92 7.87 5.00
N ILE A 216 1.16 7.05 3.99
CA ILE A 216 0.36 5.85 3.67
C ILE A 216 1.27 4.64 3.82
N ILE A 217 0.95 3.76 4.76
CA ILE A 217 1.77 2.57 5.03
C ILE A 217 1.31 1.41 4.15
N LYS A 218 2.24 0.82 3.41
CA LYS A 218 2.09 -0.45 2.70
C LYS A 218 2.98 -1.53 3.31
N GLU A 219 2.74 -2.80 2.95
CA GLU A 219 3.49 -3.97 3.44
C GLU A 219 3.54 -4.06 4.97
N ALA A 220 2.49 -3.62 5.67
CA ALA A 220 2.41 -3.64 7.13
C ALA A 220 2.57 -5.06 7.74
N LEU A 221 2.25 -6.11 6.97
CA LEU A 221 2.42 -7.51 7.35
C LEU A 221 3.74 -8.12 6.84
N ALA A 222 4.70 -7.29 6.37
CA ALA A 222 6.00 -7.70 5.84
C ALA A 222 5.90 -8.84 4.80
N ASN A 223 4.89 -8.81 3.91
CA ASN A 223 4.62 -9.84 2.90
C ASN A 223 4.43 -11.25 3.51
N GLY A 224 3.88 -11.35 4.71
CA GLY A 224 3.63 -12.60 5.41
C GLY A 224 4.75 -13.03 6.37
N ARG A 225 5.93 -12.39 6.36
CA ARG A 225 7.08 -12.78 7.21
C ARG A 225 6.86 -12.55 8.72
N ILE A 226 5.83 -11.83 9.12
CA ILE A 226 5.46 -11.66 10.54
C ILE A 226 4.68 -12.85 11.11
N PHE A 227 4.20 -13.76 10.28
CA PHE A 227 3.50 -14.97 10.73
C PHE A 227 4.49 -16.10 10.97
N PRO A 228 4.25 -16.98 11.96
CA PRO A 228 5.09 -18.14 12.23
C PRO A 228 5.42 -18.91 10.94
N ASN A 229 6.70 -19.06 10.66
CA ASN A 229 7.19 -19.67 9.44
C ASN A 229 8.59 -20.28 9.63
N GLU A 230 8.74 -21.52 9.32
CA GLU A 230 10.00 -22.28 9.47
C GLU A 230 11.14 -21.74 8.57
N ARG A 231 10.82 -20.99 7.51
CA ARG A 231 11.84 -20.35 6.65
C ARG A 231 12.58 -19.21 7.34
N TYR A 232 12.03 -18.67 8.45
CA TYR A 232 12.56 -17.52 9.15
C TYR A 232 12.71 -17.78 10.66
N PRO A 233 13.50 -18.80 11.07
CA PRO A 233 13.67 -19.15 12.49
C PRO A 233 14.27 -17.99 13.31
N GLN A 234 14.98 -17.05 12.67
CA GLN A 234 15.48 -15.86 13.33
C GLN A 234 14.36 -14.97 13.92
N TYR A 235 13.12 -15.13 13.48
CA TYR A 235 11.95 -14.38 13.96
C TYR A 235 11.11 -15.13 15.02
N ASP A 236 11.54 -16.29 15.52
CA ASP A 236 10.77 -17.08 16.49
C ASP A 236 10.37 -16.29 17.74
N LYS A 237 11.29 -15.45 18.26
CA LYS A 237 10.97 -14.57 19.40
C LYS A 237 9.90 -13.53 19.05
N LEU A 238 9.93 -12.98 17.84
CA LEU A 238 8.90 -12.07 17.36
C LEU A 238 7.55 -12.80 17.25
N TYR A 239 7.54 -14.00 16.69
CA TYR A 239 6.31 -14.81 16.56
C TYR A 239 5.68 -15.11 17.92
N GLN A 240 6.48 -15.47 18.92
CA GLN A 240 6.01 -15.69 20.29
C GLN A 240 5.37 -14.43 20.89
N ILE A 241 5.98 -13.26 20.68
CA ILE A 241 5.48 -11.98 21.18
C ILE A 241 4.18 -11.60 20.47
N LEU A 242 4.14 -11.67 19.14
CA LEU A 242 2.93 -11.37 18.36
C LEU A 242 1.77 -12.29 18.73
N THR A 243 2.02 -13.59 18.88
CA THR A 243 1.03 -14.59 19.32
C THR A 243 0.51 -14.30 20.73
N SER A 244 1.41 -13.94 21.66
CA SER A 244 1.04 -13.58 23.03
C SER A 244 0.16 -12.32 23.07
N LEU A 245 0.52 -11.28 22.29
CA LEU A 245 -0.27 -10.05 22.18
C LEU A 245 -1.62 -10.30 21.51
N ALA A 246 -1.64 -11.09 20.44
CA ALA A 246 -2.85 -11.47 19.73
C ALA A 246 -3.85 -12.18 20.68
N LYS A 247 -3.36 -13.16 21.47
CA LYS A 247 -4.16 -13.84 22.50
C LYS A 247 -4.67 -12.86 23.57
N LYS A 248 -3.81 -11.97 24.07
CA LYS A 248 -4.16 -10.99 25.10
C LYS A 248 -5.24 -10.00 24.64
N LYS A 249 -5.22 -9.62 23.35
CA LYS A 249 -6.14 -8.66 22.75
C LYS A 249 -7.34 -9.32 22.07
N GLU A 250 -7.39 -10.64 22.04
CA GLU A 250 -8.44 -11.46 21.38
C GLU A 250 -8.58 -11.16 19.86
N VAL A 251 -7.44 -10.99 19.20
CA VAL A 251 -7.33 -10.66 17.76
C VAL A 251 -6.29 -11.51 17.05
N GLY A 252 -6.18 -11.41 15.72
CA GLY A 252 -5.12 -12.05 14.94
C GLY A 252 -3.77 -11.31 15.03
N ILE A 253 -2.69 -11.98 14.64
CA ILE A 253 -1.34 -11.41 14.53
C ILE A 253 -1.34 -10.24 13.53
N ASP A 254 -2.12 -10.35 12.46
CA ASP A 254 -2.32 -9.31 11.46
C ASP A 254 -2.83 -8.01 12.07
N ALA A 255 -3.86 -8.07 12.93
CA ALA A 255 -4.38 -6.90 13.62
C ALA A 255 -3.32 -6.25 14.55
N ILE A 256 -2.49 -7.06 15.25
CA ILE A 256 -1.38 -6.55 16.07
C ILE A 256 -0.36 -5.80 15.20
N ALA A 257 0.05 -6.36 14.05
CA ALA A 257 1.03 -5.74 13.17
C ALA A 257 0.50 -4.44 12.51
N LEU A 258 -0.75 -4.44 12.07
CA LEU A 258 -1.41 -3.24 11.56
C LEU A 258 -1.49 -2.16 12.65
N ARG A 259 -1.86 -2.56 13.88
CA ARG A 259 -1.94 -1.65 15.03
C ARG A 259 -0.59 -1.09 15.43
N PHE A 260 0.47 -1.88 15.33
CA PHE A 260 1.84 -1.37 15.52
C PHE A 260 2.14 -0.21 14.57
N CYS A 261 1.81 -0.34 13.29
CA CYS A 261 2.03 0.75 12.32
C CYS A 261 1.22 2.01 12.68
N ILE A 262 -0.03 1.84 13.10
CA ILE A 262 -0.91 2.96 13.48
C ILE A 262 -0.38 3.67 14.72
N ASP A 263 -0.09 2.93 15.78
CA ASP A 263 0.29 3.51 17.06
C ASP A 263 1.72 4.06 17.08
N SER A 264 2.62 3.55 16.20
CA SER A 264 4.00 4.03 16.12
C SER A 264 4.16 5.34 15.37
N LEU A 265 3.37 5.57 14.30
CA LEU A 265 3.60 6.70 13.38
C LEU A 265 2.40 7.62 13.22
N ALA A 266 1.22 7.27 13.73
CA ALA A 266 -0.03 7.98 13.48
C ALA A 266 -0.22 8.36 11.99
N PRO A 267 -0.12 7.38 11.06
CA PRO A 267 -0.16 7.66 9.62
C PRO A 267 -1.55 8.08 9.16
N PHE A 268 -1.62 8.69 7.97
CA PHE A 268 -2.90 8.98 7.32
C PHE A 268 -3.69 7.69 7.05
N LYS A 269 -3.03 6.67 6.48
CA LYS A 269 -3.63 5.34 6.23
C LYS A 269 -2.61 4.22 6.40
N VAL A 270 -3.10 3.06 6.83
CA VAL A 270 -2.40 1.77 6.73
C VAL A 270 -3.19 0.87 5.79
N LEU A 271 -2.55 0.30 4.79
CA LEU A 271 -3.22 -0.50 3.77
C LEU A 271 -3.30 -1.98 4.20
N SER A 272 -4.53 -2.47 4.29
CA SER A 272 -4.81 -3.91 4.30
C SER A 272 -4.66 -4.46 2.88
N GLY A 273 -3.88 -5.52 2.71
CA GLY A 273 -3.78 -6.28 1.46
C GLY A 273 -4.71 -7.50 1.41
N ALA A 274 -5.80 -7.47 2.17
CA ALA A 274 -6.74 -8.60 2.23
C ALA A 274 -7.39 -8.85 0.87
N SER A 275 -7.33 -10.11 0.41
CA SER A 275 -7.99 -10.58 -0.82
C SER A 275 -9.17 -11.52 -0.54
N LYS A 276 -9.45 -11.81 0.73
CA LYS A 276 -10.57 -12.65 1.18
C LYS A 276 -11.35 -11.91 2.29
N ALA A 277 -12.66 -12.15 2.33
CA ALA A 277 -13.57 -11.57 3.33
C ALA A 277 -13.10 -11.83 4.78
N PHE A 278 -12.66 -13.06 5.05
CA PHE A 278 -12.12 -13.43 6.36
C PHE A 278 -10.92 -12.57 6.77
N HIS A 279 -9.91 -12.42 5.90
CA HIS A 279 -8.72 -11.63 6.20
C HIS A 279 -9.07 -10.14 6.42
N LEU A 280 -10.00 -9.60 5.64
CA LEU A 280 -10.45 -8.22 5.82
C LEU A 280 -11.14 -8.03 7.17
N THR A 281 -12.00 -8.98 7.56
CA THR A 281 -12.70 -8.95 8.85
C THR A 281 -11.73 -9.01 10.02
N GLU A 282 -10.70 -9.88 9.94
CA GLU A 282 -9.65 -9.95 10.95
C GLU A 282 -8.81 -8.67 11.01
N ASN A 283 -8.40 -8.12 9.85
CA ASN A 283 -7.65 -6.86 9.81
C ASN A 283 -8.44 -5.69 10.43
N LEU A 284 -9.77 -5.65 10.24
CA LEU A 284 -10.62 -4.59 10.81
C LEU A 284 -10.67 -4.59 12.34
N LYS A 285 -10.33 -5.70 13.00
CA LYS A 285 -10.18 -5.75 14.46
C LYS A 285 -9.11 -4.79 14.98
N VAL A 286 -8.23 -4.27 14.11
CA VAL A 286 -7.26 -3.23 14.44
C VAL A 286 -7.87 -2.02 15.14
N GLU A 287 -9.13 -1.71 14.87
CA GLU A 287 -9.83 -0.56 15.45
C GLU A 287 -10.38 -0.83 16.87
N SER A 288 -10.40 -2.10 17.32
CA SER A 288 -10.99 -2.49 18.62
C SER A 288 -10.05 -2.32 19.82
N PHE A 289 -8.76 -2.07 19.61
CA PHE A 289 -7.76 -1.98 20.67
C PHE A 289 -6.65 -0.98 20.34
N LYS A 290 -5.80 -0.70 21.34
CA LYS A 290 -4.54 0.01 21.18
C LYS A 290 -3.40 -0.80 21.78
N LEU A 291 -2.20 -0.62 21.26
CA LEU A 291 -0.99 -1.08 21.93
C LEU A 291 -0.56 -0.07 22.99
N THR A 292 -0.06 -0.56 24.11
CA THR A 292 0.60 0.30 25.11
C THR A 292 1.99 0.70 24.60
N GLU A 293 2.55 1.77 25.12
CA GLU A 293 3.91 2.20 24.79
C GLU A 293 4.94 1.07 25.01
N SER A 294 4.82 0.33 26.10
CA SER A 294 5.71 -0.82 26.38
C SER A 294 5.56 -1.95 25.37
N GLU A 295 4.35 -2.19 24.84
CA GLU A 295 4.09 -3.19 23.78
C GLU A 295 4.71 -2.72 22.45
N ILE A 296 4.59 -1.42 22.11
CA ILE A 296 5.21 -0.81 20.93
C ILE A 296 6.74 -0.92 21.02
N VAL A 297 7.35 -0.47 22.13
CA VAL A 297 8.80 -0.54 22.35
C VAL A 297 9.31 -1.97 22.27
N ARG A 298 8.54 -2.94 22.78
CA ARG A 298 8.90 -4.36 22.69
C ARG A 298 8.91 -4.89 21.26
N LEU A 299 7.94 -4.51 20.44
CA LEU A 299 7.87 -4.87 19.02
C LEU A 299 8.95 -4.13 18.21
N ALA A 300 9.21 -2.87 18.53
CA ALA A 300 10.22 -2.05 17.84
C ALA A 300 11.65 -2.65 17.90
N LYS A 301 11.96 -3.48 18.90
CA LYS A 301 13.26 -4.17 19.01
C LYS A 301 13.54 -5.17 17.88
N PHE A 302 12.55 -5.52 17.07
CA PHE A 302 12.68 -6.47 15.97
C PHE A 302 12.94 -5.81 14.61
N GLY A 303 13.05 -4.47 14.58
CA GLY A 303 13.51 -3.76 13.38
C GLY A 303 14.89 -4.25 12.94
N ILE A 304 15.02 -4.55 11.66
CA ILE A 304 16.30 -4.95 11.05
C ILE A 304 16.78 -3.86 10.09
N ALA A 305 18.07 -3.91 9.75
CA ALA A 305 18.63 -2.96 8.77
C ALA A 305 17.85 -3.03 7.45
N PRO A 306 17.49 -1.89 6.82
CA PRO A 306 16.73 -1.86 5.58
C PRO A 306 17.33 -2.73 4.47
N SER A 307 18.67 -2.78 4.37
CA SER A 307 19.36 -3.64 3.40
C SER A 307 19.03 -5.13 3.60
N ASN A 308 18.94 -5.60 4.84
CA ASN A 308 18.61 -6.98 5.16
C ASN A 308 17.12 -7.26 4.89
N TYR A 309 16.22 -6.35 5.31
CA TYR A 309 14.80 -6.47 5.03
C TYR A 309 14.52 -6.62 3.53
N TRP A 310 15.12 -5.76 2.71
CA TRP A 310 14.90 -5.76 1.27
C TRP A 310 15.63 -6.90 0.55
N LYS A 311 16.74 -7.42 1.11
CA LYS A 311 17.38 -8.65 0.63
C LYS A 311 16.46 -9.85 0.81
N GLU A 312 15.88 -10.04 1.99
CA GLU A 312 14.90 -11.09 2.25
C GLU A 312 13.64 -10.93 1.37
N ARG A 313 13.13 -9.70 1.26
CA ARG A 313 11.94 -9.39 0.47
C ARG A 313 12.13 -9.74 -1.01
N LYS A 314 13.33 -9.55 -1.57
CA LYS A 314 13.67 -9.93 -2.96
C LYS A 314 13.71 -11.44 -3.20
N GLN A 315 13.83 -12.23 -2.15
CA GLN A 315 13.82 -13.70 -2.25
C GLN A 315 12.40 -14.29 -2.24
N LEU A 316 11.39 -13.47 -2.00
CA LEU A 316 10.00 -13.91 -2.08
C LEU A 316 9.59 -14.06 -3.55
N GLY A 317 8.99 -15.22 -3.86
CA GLY A 317 8.43 -15.47 -5.18
C GLY A 317 7.13 -14.71 -5.43
N TRP A 318 6.76 -14.69 -6.68
CA TRP A 318 5.41 -14.38 -7.09
C TRP A 318 4.56 -15.65 -6.94
N ASN A 319 3.66 -15.67 -5.97
CA ASN A 319 2.81 -16.82 -5.63
C ASN A 319 1.35 -16.53 -5.93
#